data_4a84cd64359dddf77728162460587bf4
#
_entry.id   4a84cd64359dddf77728162460587bf4
#
_cell.length_a   1.000
_cell.length_b   1.000
_cell.length_c   1.000
_cell.angle_alpha   90.00
_cell.angle_beta   90.00
_cell.angle_gamma   90.00
#
_symmetry.space_group_name_H-M   'P 1'
#
loop_
_entity.id
_entity.type
_entity.pdbx_description
1 polymer ?
#
loop_
_entity_poly.entity_id
_entity_poly.type
_entity_poly.pdbx_seq_one_letter_code
_entity_poly.pdbx_strand_id
1 'polypeptide(L)'
;MVQYLDLLRLVLAEGRAKGDRTGTGTLSVFGAQARFPVGETFPVLTTKKLHLRSIIHELLWFLKGDTNVQYLNDNGVTIWDEWADENGDLGRVYGAQWCDWRAPDGGSVNQVDRLIDGLKNNPDSRRHIISAWNAGELDQMALTPCHALMQFNVCDGVLSCQLYQRSADLFLGVPFNIASYSLLLLMVAQVCGLKPGEFIHTFGALHLYSNHLDQAKLQLAREPRPLPRMTLNPDVGDIYSFRYDDFELKHYDPHPSIKAPIAV
;
A
#
# COMPACT_ATOMS: atom_id res chain seq x y z
N MET A 1 -13.96 3.13 8.92
CA MET A 1 -13.53 2.27 7.77
C MET A 1 -14.68 1.42 7.24
N VAL A 2 -15.86 2.03 7.05
CA VAL A 2 -17.04 1.34 6.48
C VAL A 2 -16.74 0.86 5.06
N GLN A 3 -16.05 1.66 4.27
CA GLN A 3 -15.67 1.35 2.87
C GLN A 3 -14.95 0.00 2.72
N TYR A 4 -14.04 -0.33 3.64
CA TYR A 4 -13.36 -1.64 3.65
C TYR A 4 -14.33 -2.77 4.02
N LEU A 5 -15.22 -2.55 4.99
CA LEU A 5 -16.22 -3.55 5.36
C LEU A 5 -17.23 -3.79 4.21
N ASP A 6 -17.53 -2.76 3.43
CA ASP A 6 -18.38 -2.90 2.24
C ASP A 6 -17.69 -3.74 1.15
N LEU A 7 -16.36 -3.64 0.99
CA LEU A 7 -15.60 -4.54 0.12
C LEU A 7 -15.66 -5.99 0.60
N LEU A 8 -15.57 -6.24 1.92
CA LEU A 8 -15.74 -7.59 2.48
C LEU A 8 -17.15 -8.14 2.20
N ARG A 9 -18.19 -7.32 2.41
CA ARG A 9 -19.59 -7.69 2.10
C ARG A 9 -19.78 -8.00 0.62
N LEU A 10 -19.22 -7.15 -0.25
CA LEU A 10 -19.26 -7.34 -1.70
C LEU A 10 -18.68 -8.70 -2.12
N VAL A 11 -17.46 -9.03 -1.64
CA VAL A 11 -16.82 -10.29 -2.03
C VAL A 11 -17.55 -11.51 -1.45
N LEU A 12 -18.09 -11.41 -0.22
CA LEU A 12 -18.88 -12.50 0.36
C LEU A 12 -20.23 -12.71 -0.33
N ALA A 13 -20.86 -11.64 -0.85
CA ALA A 13 -22.17 -11.71 -1.50
C ALA A 13 -22.09 -12.04 -3.00
N GLU A 14 -21.11 -11.50 -3.72
CA GLU A 14 -21.02 -11.53 -5.18
C GLU A 14 -19.80 -12.28 -5.71
N GLY A 15 -18.84 -12.62 -4.83
CA GLY A 15 -17.61 -13.29 -5.20
C GLY A 15 -17.86 -14.66 -5.82
N ARG A 16 -17.14 -14.95 -6.90
CA ARG A 16 -17.16 -16.25 -7.55
C ARG A 16 -15.96 -17.09 -7.13
N ALA A 17 -16.18 -18.38 -6.91
CA ALA A 17 -15.10 -19.32 -6.60
C ALA A 17 -14.09 -19.38 -7.75
N LYS A 18 -12.80 -19.21 -7.42
CA LYS A 18 -11.69 -19.24 -8.37
C LYS A 18 -10.49 -19.95 -7.75
N GLY A 19 -9.85 -20.81 -8.53
CA GLY A 19 -8.53 -21.37 -8.17
C GLY A 19 -7.46 -20.28 -8.19
N ASP A 20 -6.39 -20.53 -7.47
CA ASP A 20 -5.22 -19.64 -7.39
C ASP A 20 -3.92 -20.46 -7.39
N ARG A 21 -2.77 -19.79 -7.48
CA ARG A 21 -1.43 -20.41 -7.51
C ARG A 21 -1.14 -21.24 -6.27
N THR A 22 -1.69 -20.88 -5.12
CA THR A 22 -1.42 -21.54 -3.83
C THR A 22 -2.26 -22.80 -3.62
N GLY A 23 -3.28 -23.03 -4.45
CA GLY A 23 -4.23 -24.14 -4.29
C GLY A 23 -5.24 -23.95 -3.15
N THR A 24 -5.22 -22.84 -2.43
CA THR A 24 -6.16 -22.54 -1.33
C THR A 24 -7.59 -22.28 -1.83
N GLY A 25 -7.71 -21.73 -3.03
CA GLY A 25 -8.96 -21.22 -3.58
C GLY A 25 -9.38 -19.88 -3.02
N THR A 26 -10.18 -19.15 -3.79
CA THR A 26 -10.63 -17.80 -3.44
C THR A 26 -12.09 -17.58 -3.82
N LEU A 27 -12.75 -16.65 -3.12
CA LEU A 27 -13.88 -15.90 -3.66
C LEU A 27 -13.37 -14.62 -4.27
N SER A 28 -13.71 -14.30 -5.51
CA SER A 28 -13.14 -13.15 -6.23
C SER A 28 -14.21 -12.34 -6.95
N VAL A 29 -14.08 -11.01 -6.86
CA VAL A 29 -14.79 -10.02 -7.70
C VAL A 29 -13.75 -9.33 -8.57
N PHE A 30 -14.07 -9.10 -9.84
CA PHE A 30 -13.21 -8.34 -10.74
C PHE A 30 -13.73 -6.93 -10.93
N GLY A 31 -12.90 -5.95 -10.59
CA GLY A 31 -13.26 -4.52 -10.65
C GLY A 31 -14.04 -4.04 -9.42
N ALA A 32 -13.35 -3.30 -8.55
CA ALA A 32 -13.96 -2.60 -7.43
C ALA A 32 -13.15 -1.32 -7.12
N GLN A 33 -13.75 -0.39 -6.39
CA GLN A 33 -13.05 0.83 -5.95
C GLN A 33 -13.59 1.26 -4.58
N ALA A 34 -12.69 1.78 -3.74
CA ALA A 34 -13.05 2.43 -2.49
C ALA A 34 -12.29 3.75 -2.32
N ARG A 35 -12.86 4.72 -1.61
CA ARG A 35 -12.28 6.04 -1.35
C ARG A 35 -12.15 6.26 0.15
N PHE A 36 -10.98 6.75 0.56
CA PHE A 36 -10.64 6.96 1.95
C PHE A 36 -10.15 8.40 2.13
N PRO A 37 -10.89 9.26 2.86
CA PRO A 37 -10.38 10.56 3.27
C PRO A 37 -9.10 10.42 4.09
N VAL A 38 -8.11 11.27 3.79
CA VAL A 38 -6.81 11.30 4.48
C VAL A 38 -6.54 12.72 4.96
N GLY A 39 -5.99 12.85 6.15
CA GLY A 39 -5.62 14.15 6.72
C GLY A 39 -6.18 14.35 8.11
N GLU A 40 -7.45 14.70 8.26
CA GLU A 40 -8.08 14.85 9.59
C GLU A 40 -8.11 13.52 10.35
N THR A 41 -8.40 12.44 9.63
CA THR A 41 -8.33 11.07 10.12
C THR A 41 -7.40 10.24 9.25
N PHE A 42 -6.89 9.14 9.80
CA PHE A 42 -6.04 8.20 9.08
C PHE A 42 -6.76 6.87 8.84
N PRO A 43 -6.88 6.40 7.59
CA PRO A 43 -7.65 5.22 7.26
C PRO A 43 -6.90 3.91 7.59
N VAL A 44 -6.79 3.61 8.86
CA VAL A 44 -6.32 2.33 9.39
C VAL A 44 -7.46 1.60 10.06
N LEU A 45 -7.52 0.27 9.89
CA LEU A 45 -8.64 -0.53 10.42
C LEU A 45 -8.73 -0.44 11.95
N THR A 46 -9.95 -0.25 12.44
CA THR A 46 -10.27 -0.34 13.87
C THR A 46 -11.02 -1.63 14.22
N THR A 47 -11.54 -2.35 13.24
CA THR A 47 -12.20 -3.66 13.45
C THR A 47 -11.23 -4.82 13.65
N LYS A 48 -9.95 -4.63 13.34
CA LYS A 48 -8.82 -5.46 13.77
C LYS A 48 -7.55 -4.62 13.87
N LYS A 49 -6.69 -4.92 14.85
CA LYS A 49 -5.39 -4.26 15.01
C LYS A 49 -4.45 -4.65 13.85
N LEU A 50 -3.82 -3.65 13.23
CA LEU A 50 -2.77 -3.83 12.24
C LEU A 50 -1.38 -3.60 12.85
N HIS A 51 -0.36 -4.21 12.26
CA HIS A 51 1.04 -4.03 12.68
C HIS A 51 1.66 -2.83 11.96
N LEU A 52 1.43 -1.63 12.50
CA LEU A 52 1.85 -0.36 11.89
C LEU A 52 3.36 -0.29 11.63
N ARG A 53 4.17 -0.90 12.51
CA ARG A 53 5.63 -0.96 12.33
C ARG A 53 6.02 -1.55 10.97
N SER A 54 5.42 -2.68 10.59
CA SER A 54 5.68 -3.30 9.29
C SER A 54 5.27 -2.38 8.14
N ILE A 55 4.12 -1.71 8.24
CA ILE A 55 3.61 -0.80 7.20
C ILE A 55 4.57 0.37 6.98
N ILE A 56 5.05 1.00 8.05
CA ILE A 56 5.97 2.14 7.95
C ILE A 56 7.34 1.70 7.39
N HIS A 57 7.93 0.63 7.94
CA HIS A 57 9.25 0.17 7.48
C HIS A 57 9.23 -0.32 6.04
N GLU A 58 8.17 -1.02 5.60
CA GLU A 58 8.01 -1.43 4.21
C GLU A 58 7.96 -0.22 3.27
N LEU A 59 7.17 0.81 3.60
CA LEU A 59 7.09 2.03 2.79
C LEU A 59 8.45 2.75 2.71
N LEU A 60 9.15 2.89 3.84
CA LEU A 60 10.47 3.50 3.88
C LEU A 60 11.51 2.69 3.07
N TRP A 61 11.39 1.36 3.09
CA TRP A 61 12.22 0.46 2.31
C TRP A 61 11.97 0.60 0.80
N PHE A 62 10.71 0.71 0.37
CA PHE A 62 10.38 1.02 -1.03
C PHE A 62 10.98 2.35 -1.49
N LEU A 63 10.85 3.40 -0.66
CA LEU A 63 11.39 4.72 -0.96
C LEU A 63 12.92 4.76 -1.03
N LYS A 64 13.61 3.85 -0.33
CA LYS A 64 15.07 3.71 -0.46
C LYS A 64 15.51 3.06 -1.77
N GLY A 65 14.58 2.55 -2.57
CA GLY A 65 14.92 1.75 -3.75
C GLY A 65 15.53 0.38 -3.42
N ASP A 66 15.47 -0.03 -2.16
CA ASP A 66 16.07 -1.26 -1.67
C ASP A 66 15.23 -2.48 -2.06
N THR A 67 15.88 -3.62 -2.28
CA THR A 67 15.27 -4.90 -2.66
C THR A 67 15.69 -6.04 -1.73
N ASN A 68 16.61 -5.78 -0.80
CA ASN A 68 17.07 -6.75 0.18
C ASN A 68 16.30 -6.62 1.49
N VAL A 69 15.88 -7.76 2.05
CA VAL A 69 15.07 -7.81 3.28
C VAL A 69 15.86 -7.48 4.56
N GLN A 70 17.20 -7.33 4.49
CA GLN A 70 18.05 -7.07 5.67
C GLN A 70 17.57 -5.85 6.48
N TYR A 71 17.27 -4.72 5.80
CA TYR A 71 16.73 -3.54 6.48
C TYR A 71 15.43 -3.83 7.23
N LEU A 72 14.52 -4.61 6.62
CA LEU A 72 13.26 -5.00 7.24
C LEU A 72 13.51 -5.88 8.48
N ASN A 73 14.37 -6.88 8.36
CA ASN A 73 14.70 -7.81 9.43
C ASN A 73 15.40 -7.12 10.60
N ASP A 74 16.33 -6.19 10.35
CA ASP A 74 16.98 -5.36 11.36
C ASP A 74 15.96 -4.52 12.16
N ASN A 75 14.81 -4.25 11.57
CA ASN A 75 13.71 -3.54 12.19
C ASN A 75 12.56 -4.44 12.68
N GLY A 76 12.77 -5.77 12.74
CA GLY A 76 11.81 -6.74 13.23
C GLY A 76 10.58 -6.92 12.31
N VAL A 77 10.77 -6.72 11.00
CA VAL A 77 9.75 -6.89 9.97
C VAL A 77 10.14 -8.05 9.05
N THR A 78 9.30 -9.08 8.99
CA THR A 78 9.59 -10.36 8.31
C THR A 78 8.59 -10.67 7.18
N ILE A 79 7.79 -9.68 6.79
CA ILE A 79 6.67 -9.87 5.84
C ILE A 79 7.10 -10.21 4.41
N TRP A 80 8.38 -10.17 4.11
CA TRP A 80 8.96 -10.47 2.80
C TRP A 80 9.90 -11.68 2.79
N ASP A 81 10.22 -12.28 3.96
CA ASP A 81 11.22 -13.34 4.09
C ASP A 81 10.90 -14.59 3.25
N GLU A 82 9.61 -14.93 3.08
CA GLU A 82 9.19 -16.12 2.34
C GLU A 82 9.49 -16.05 0.83
N TRP A 83 9.73 -14.85 0.29
CA TRP A 83 10.03 -14.63 -1.13
C TRP A 83 11.49 -14.30 -1.41
N ALA A 84 12.27 -13.99 -0.37
CA ALA A 84 13.68 -13.64 -0.51
C ALA A 84 14.52 -14.88 -0.87
N ASP A 85 15.55 -14.65 -1.67
CA ASP A 85 16.56 -15.67 -1.97
C ASP A 85 17.49 -15.92 -0.77
N GLU A 86 18.49 -16.78 -0.94
CA GLU A 86 19.48 -17.13 0.09
C GLU A 86 20.33 -15.93 0.58
N ASN A 87 20.42 -14.86 -0.21
CA ASN A 87 21.10 -13.61 0.12
C ASN A 87 20.16 -12.54 0.66
N GLY A 88 18.87 -12.84 0.79
CA GLY A 88 17.85 -11.91 1.24
C GLY A 88 17.35 -10.95 0.14
N ASP A 89 17.69 -11.20 -1.13
CA ASP A 89 17.27 -10.35 -2.24
C ASP A 89 15.95 -10.82 -2.87
N LEU A 90 15.15 -9.85 -3.30
CA LEU A 90 13.84 -10.05 -3.94
C LEU A 90 13.87 -9.72 -5.44
N GLY A 91 15.04 -9.36 -5.97
CA GLY A 91 15.17 -8.85 -7.32
C GLY A 91 14.56 -7.46 -7.47
N ARG A 92 14.23 -7.06 -8.68
CA ARG A 92 13.83 -5.68 -9.00
C ARG A 92 12.36 -5.37 -8.66
N VAL A 93 11.96 -5.67 -7.41
CA VAL A 93 10.61 -5.38 -6.90
C VAL A 93 10.41 -3.88 -6.63
N TYR A 94 9.27 -3.49 -6.19
CA TYR A 94 8.74 -2.13 -5.93
C TYR A 94 9.77 -1.01 -5.81
N GLY A 95 10.69 -1.09 -4.84
CA GLY A 95 11.67 -0.04 -4.57
C GLY A 95 12.57 0.23 -5.77
N ALA A 96 13.10 -0.82 -6.42
CA ALA A 96 13.91 -0.69 -7.62
C ALA A 96 13.12 -0.06 -8.77
N GLN A 97 11.84 -0.43 -8.95
CA GLN A 97 11.01 0.16 -10.00
C GLN A 97 10.70 1.63 -9.72
N TRP A 98 10.44 2.01 -8.47
CA TRP A 98 10.11 3.38 -8.10
C TRP A 98 11.30 4.33 -8.22
N CYS A 99 12.49 3.89 -7.78
CA CYS A 99 13.66 4.75 -7.60
C CYS A 99 14.74 4.56 -8.66
N ASP A 100 14.73 3.43 -9.39
CA ASP A 100 15.78 3.06 -10.36
C ASP A 100 15.19 2.33 -11.57
N TRP A 101 14.14 2.89 -12.21
CA TRP A 101 13.57 2.33 -13.43
C TRP A 101 14.59 2.38 -14.57
N ARG A 102 14.97 1.23 -15.12
CA ARG A 102 15.94 1.15 -16.22
C ARG A 102 15.40 1.80 -17.48
N ALA A 103 16.20 2.70 -18.05
CA ALA A 103 15.90 3.36 -19.32
C ALA A 103 16.59 2.64 -20.49
N PRO A 104 16.06 2.75 -21.74
CA PRO A 104 16.62 2.07 -22.90
C PRO A 104 18.05 2.51 -23.27
N ASP A 105 18.48 3.69 -22.84
CA ASP A 105 19.83 4.24 -23.05
C ASP A 105 20.87 3.72 -22.06
N GLY A 106 20.47 2.82 -21.15
CA GLY A 106 21.32 2.28 -20.09
C GLY A 106 21.35 3.13 -18.82
N GLY A 107 20.65 4.27 -18.80
CA GLY A 107 20.44 5.08 -17.61
C GLY A 107 19.29 4.56 -16.74
N SER A 108 18.95 5.33 -15.72
CA SER A 108 17.80 5.05 -14.88
C SER A 108 16.94 6.28 -14.62
N VAL A 109 15.70 6.03 -14.20
CA VAL A 109 14.71 7.05 -13.88
C VAL A 109 14.24 6.83 -12.45
N ASN A 110 14.47 7.82 -11.59
CA ASN A 110 13.79 7.88 -10.30
C ASN A 110 12.39 8.49 -10.52
N GLN A 111 11.36 7.64 -10.44
CA GLN A 111 9.96 8.07 -10.63
C GLN A 111 9.45 8.89 -9.44
N VAL A 112 10.00 8.66 -8.22
CA VAL A 112 9.63 9.43 -7.01
C VAL A 112 10.15 10.87 -7.13
N ASP A 113 11.39 11.06 -7.56
CA ASP A 113 11.93 12.41 -7.80
C ASP A 113 11.14 13.16 -8.87
N ARG A 114 10.81 12.48 -9.98
CA ARG A 114 9.97 13.06 -11.03
C ARG A 114 8.56 13.43 -10.54
N LEU A 115 7.99 12.61 -9.66
CA LEU A 115 6.70 12.92 -9.03
C LEU A 115 6.80 14.19 -8.20
N ILE A 116 7.76 14.27 -7.26
CA ILE A 116 7.94 15.41 -6.35
C ILE A 116 8.22 16.70 -7.13
N ASP A 117 9.14 16.63 -8.09
CA ASP A 117 9.45 17.79 -8.96
C ASP A 117 8.23 18.22 -9.78
N GLY A 118 7.50 17.26 -10.36
CA GLY A 118 6.30 17.53 -11.13
C GLY A 118 5.20 18.18 -10.29
N LEU A 119 4.94 17.68 -9.08
CA LEU A 119 3.94 18.25 -8.16
C LEU A 119 4.29 19.67 -7.72
N LYS A 120 5.57 19.98 -7.50
CA LYS A 120 6.05 21.32 -7.12
C LYS A 120 5.99 22.32 -8.27
N ASN A 121 6.35 21.91 -9.48
CA ASN A 121 6.56 22.82 -10.62
C ASN A 121 5.39 22.84 -11.61
N ASN A 122 4.59 21.78 -11.67
CA ASN A 122 3.43 21.66 -12.58
C ASN A 122 2.33 20.80 -11.94
N PRO A 123 1.68 21.26 -10.87
CA PRO A 123 0.68 20.49 -10.11
C PRO A 123 -0.53 20.08 -10.95
N ASP A 124 -0.89 20.86 -11.97
CA ASP A 124 -2.05 20.58 -12.85
C ASP A 124 -1.79 19.46 -13.87
N SER A 125 -0.57 18.92 -13.92
CA SER A 125 -0.24 17.82 -14.82
C SER A 125 -1.02 16.55 -14.49
N ARG A 126 -1.46 15.84 -15.51
CA ARG A 126 -2.11 14.53 -15.41
C ARG A 126 -1.12 13.36 -15.56
N ARG A 127 0.20 13.65 -15.47
CA ARG A 127 1.29 12.69 -15.68
C ARG A 127 2.04 12.33 -14.40
N HIS A 128 1.47 12.64 -13.24
CA HIS A 128 2.02 12.28 -11.92
C HIS A 128 1.76 10.80 -11.63
N ILE A 129 2.54 9.93 -12.27
CA ILE A 129 2.37 8.47 -12.22
C ILE A 129 3.69 7.84 -11.76
N ILE A 130 3.57 6.84 -10.87
CA ILE A 130 4.63 5.88 -10.53
C ILE A 130 4.11 4.48 -10.91
N SER A 131 4.87 3.75 -11.72
CA SER A 131 4.58 2.37 -12.10
C SER A 131 5.58 1.42 -11.47
N ALA A 132 5.09 0.35 -10.85
CA ALA A 132 5.91 -0.78 -10.44
C ALA A 132 5.85 -1.92 -11.47
N TRP A 133 4.86 -1.89 -12.39
CA TRP A 133 4.67 -2.92 -13.41
C TRP A 133 5.57 -2.66 -14.61
N ASN A 134 6.75 -3.27 -14.58
CA ASN A 134 7.70 -3.25 -15.70
C ASN A 134 7.65 -4.61 -16.41
N ALA A 135 6.93 -4.67 -17.52
CA ALA A 135 6.72 -5.92 -18.26
C ALA A 135 8.02 -6.58 -18.75
N GLY A 136 9.08 -5.79 -18.95
CA GLY A 136 10.39 -6.30 -19.37
C GLY A 136 11.25 -6.88 -18.25
N GLU A 137 10.84 -6.71 -16.98
CA GLU A 137 11.62 -7.14 -15.81
C GLU A 137 10.84 -8.07 -14.87
N LEU A 138 9.62 -8.51 -15.22
CA LEU A 138 8.81 -9.36 -14.34
C LEU A 138 9.50 -10.65 -13.93
N ASP A 139 10.27 -11.24 -14.83
CA ASP A 139 11.01 -12.49 -14.57
C ASP A 139 12.23 -12.31 -13.64
N GLN A 140 12.60 -11.04 -13.33
CA GLN A 140 13.66 -10.68 -12.39
C GLN A 140 13.12 -10.36 -10.99
N MET A 141 11.85 -10.61 -10.74
CA MET A 141 11.17 -10.29 -9.49
C MET A 141 10.74 -11.57 -8.78
N ALA A 142 11.09 -11.71 -7.51
CA ALA A 142 10.63 -12.83 -6.69
C ALA A 142 9.11 -12.86 -6.57
N LEU A 143 8.47 -11.67 -6.59
CA LEU A 143 7.03 -11.52 -6.62
C LEU A 143 6.65 -10.36 -7.56
N THR A 144 5.86 -10.67 -8.59
CA THR A 144 5.36 -9.62 -9.52
C THR A 144 4.45 -8.62 -8.81
N PRO A 145 4.60 -7.30 -9.05
CA PRO A 145 3.92 -6.27 -8.26
C PRO A 145 2.40 -6.39 -8.28
N CYS A 146 1.79 -6.52 -7.12
CA CYS A 146 0.34 -6.43 -6.95
C CYS A 146 -0.13 -4.98 -7.07
N HIS A 147 0.58 -4.04 -6.46
CA HIS A 147 0.39 -2.59 -6.58
C HIS A 147 1.05 -2.15 -7.88
N ALA A 148 0.29 -2.19 -8.99
CA ALA A 148 0.86 -2.06 -10.32
C ALA A 148 1.25 -0.62 -10.68
N LEU A 149 0.41 0.34 -10.35
CA LEU A 149 0.68 1.76 -10.57
C LEU A 149 -0.13 2.64 -9.60
N MET A 150 0.40 3.83 -9.33
CA MET A 150 -0.32 4.88 -8.64
C MET A 150 -0.25 6.21 -9.42
N GLN A 151 -1.32 6.98 -9.32
CA GLN A 151 -1.41 8.32 -9.91
C GLN A 151 -1.79 9.34 -8.85
N PHE A 152 -1.12 10.48 -8.88
CA PHE A 152 -1.43 11.61 -8.02
C PHE A 152 -2.13 12.71 -8.82
N ASN A 153 -3.01 13.45 -8.15
CA ASN A 153 -3.75 14.56 -8.74
C ASN A 153 -3.90 15.69 -7.73
N VAL A 154 -3.69 16.91 -8.18
CA VAL A 154 -3.89 18.12 -7.38
C VAL A 154 -5.12 18.85 -7.89
N CYS A 155 -6.00 19.26 -6.96
CA CYS A 155 -7.12 20.14 -7.23
C CYS A 155 -7.24 21.14 -6.07
N ASP A 156 -7.24 22.42 -6.36
CA ASP A 156 -7.33 23.50 -5.36
C ASP A 156 -6.34 23.36 -4.18
N GLY A 157 -5.10 22.94 -4.50
CA GLY A 157 -4.05 22.71 -3.50
C GLY A 157 -4.23 21.45 -2.64
N VAL A 158 -5.18 20.58 -2.99
CA VAL A 158 -5.45 19.30 -2.34
C VAL A 158 -4.91 18.16 -3.20
N LEU A 159 -4.04 17.34 -2.61
CA LEU A 159 -3.41 16.18 -3.26
C LEU A 159 -4.21 14.91 -2.95
N SER A 160 -4.58 14.19 -3.99
CA SER A 160 -5.18 12.85 -3.90
C SER A 160 -4.29 11.82 -4.62
N CYS A 161 -4.37 10.56 -4.19
CA CYS A 161 -3.64 9.44 -4.79
C CYS A 161 -4.61 8.32 -5.16
N GLN A 162 -4.50 7.80 -6.38
CA GLN A 162 -5.21 6.61 -6.82
C GLN A 162 -4.22 5.48 -7.08
N LEU A 163 -4.43 4.34 -6.41
CA LEU A 163 -3.69 3.10 -6.63
C LEU A 163 -4.52 2.15 -7.49
N TYR A 164 -3.92 1.57 -8.54
CA TYR A 164 -4.44 0.36 -9.19
C TYR A 164 -3.69 -0.87 -8.66
N GLN A 165 -4.42 -1.74 -7.96
CA GLN A 165 -3.92 -3.02 -7.46
C GLN A 165 -4.53 -4.16 -8.28
N ARG A 166 -3.69 -4.85 -9.09
CA ARG A 166 -4.13 -5.91 -10.01
C ARG A 166 -4.64 -7.16 -9.30
N SER A 167 -4.09 -7.46 -8.13
CA SER A 167 -4.42 -8.63 -7.30
C SER A 167 -4.41 -8.21 -5.84
N ALA A 168 -5.48 -8.44 -5.13
CA ALA A 168 -5.70 -7.87 -3.81
C ALA A 168 -6.29 -8.92 -2.85
N ASP A 169 -5.43 -9.45 -1.95
CA ASP A 169 -5.88 -10.21 -0.79
C ASP A 169 -6.62 -9.27 0.16
N LEU A 170 -7.94 -9.40 0.15
CA LEU A 170 -8.81 -8.49 0.88
C LEU A 170 -8.63 -8.57 2.39
N PHE A 171 -8.27 -9.74 2.94
CA PHE A 171 -8.21 -9.90 4.39
C PHE A 171 -6.86 -9.50 4.99
N LEU A 172 -5.74 -9.96 4.43
CA LEU A 172 -4.40 -9.66 4.96
C LEU A 172 -3.77 -8.45 4.28
N GLY A 173 -3.73 -8.40 2.94
CA GLY A 173 -2.99 -7.40 2.18
C GLY A 173 -3.66 -6.02 2.12
N VAL A 174 -4.92 -5.96 1.70
CA VAL A 174 -5.63 -4.67 1.46
C VAL A 174 -5.61 -3.73 2.66
N PRO A 175 -5.78 -4.18 3.93
CA PRO A 175 -5.67 -3.29 5.09
C PRO A 175 -4.29 -2.61 5.22
N PHE A 176 -3.22 -3.34 4.95
CA PHE A 176 -1.85 -2.81 4.92
C PHE A 176 -1.68 -1.80 3.80
N ASN A 177 -2.18 -2.12 2.60
CA ASN A 177 -2.06 -1.27 1.42
C ASN A 177 -2.81 0.06 1.60
N ILE A 178 -4.02 0.05 2.17
CA ILE A 178 -4.78 1.28 2.47
C ILE A 178 -3.95 2.18 3.39
N ALA A 179 -3.40 1.65 4.47
CA ALA A 179 -2.62 2.44 5.42
C ALA A 179 -1.29 2.91 4.80
N SER A 180 -0.57 2.06 4.08
CA SER A 180 0.71 2.37 3.44
C SER A 180 0.60 3.50 2.41
N TYR A 181 -0.35 3.40 1.48
CA TYR A 181 -0.54 4.43 0.44
C TYR A 181 -1.18 5.72 0.97
N SER A 182 -1.98 5.63 2.03
CA SER A 182 -2.44 6.83 2.74
C SER A 182 -1.29 7.53 3.46
N LEU A 183 -0.34 6.78 4.00
CA LEU A 183 0.87 7.34 4.60
C LEU A 183 1.77 8.00 3.54
N LEU A 184 1.97 7.35 2.40
CA LEU A 184 2.69 7.92 1.26
C LEU A 184 2.04 9.24 0.79
N LEU A 185 0.71 9.28 0.72
CA LEU A 185 -0.03 10.50 0.37
C LEU A 185 0.24 11.64 1.36
N LEU A 186 0.26 11.36 2.68
CA LEU A 186 0.62 12.36 3.70
C LEU A 186 2.06 12.87 3.52
N MET A 187 3.03 11.95 3.30
CA MET A 187 4.43 12.29 3.09
C MET A 187 4.62 13.18 1.86
N VAL A 188 4.04 12.78 0.72
CA VAL A 188 4.13 13.55 -0.54
C VAL A 188 3.45 14.92 -0.39
N ALA A 189 2.28 14.98 0.25
CA ALA A 189 1.59 16.24 0.50
C ALA A 189 2.46 17.20 1.33
N GLN A 190 3.09 16.71 2.42
CA GLN A 190 3.97 17.51 3.27
C GLN A 190 5.17 18.07 2.49
N VAL A 191 5.93 17.22 1.79
CA VAL A 191 7.16 17.65 1.08
C VAL A 191 6.88 18.56 -0.13
N CYS A 192 5.65 18.51 -0.66
CA CYS A 192 5.19 19.38 -1.75
C CYS A 192 4.44 20.63 -1.27
N GLY A 193 4.19 20.79 0.04
CA GLY A 193 3.42 21.91 0.58
C GLY A 193 1.94 21.89 0.20
N LEU A 194 1.37 20.70 -0.04
CA LEU A 194 -0.03 20.46 -0.43
C LEU A 194 -0.86 19.96 0.76
N LYS A 195 -2.18 20.10 0.68
CA LYS A 195 -3.10 19.50 1.65
C LYS A 195 -3.41 18.05 1.24
N PRO A 196 -3.41 17.06 2.15
CA PRO A 196 -3.84 15.71 1.83
C PRO A 196 -5.35 15.66 1.59
N GLY A 197 -5.76 14.93 0.55
CA GLY A 197 -7.15 14.73 0.14
C GLY A 197 -7.61 13.29 0.35
N GLU A 198 -7.80 12.52 -0.73
CA GLU A 198 -8.30 11.15 -0.69
C GLU A 198 -7.26 10.16 -1.21
N PHE A 199 -7.21 9.00 -0.58
CA PHE A 199 -6.65 7.79 -1.17
C PHE A 199 -7.76 7.00 -1.86
N ILE A 200 -7.61 6.76 -3.16
CA ILE A 200 -8.56 5.98 -3.97
C ILE A 200 -7.90 4.64 -4.30
N HIS A 201 -8.52 3.56 -3.86
CA HIS A 201 -8.03 2.21 -4.09
C HIS A 201 -8.88 1.53 -5.14
N THR A 202 -8.30 1.30 -6.31
CA THR A 202 -8.91 0.60 -7.44
C THR A 202 -8.35 -0.79 -7.55
N PHE A 203 -9.22 -1.79 -7.60
CA PHE A 203 -8.89 -3.20 -7.60
C PHE A 203 -9.18 -3.85 -8.94
N GLY A 204 -8.24 -4.66 -9.42
CA GLY A 204 -8.47 -5.66 -10.47
C GLY A 204 -9.14 -6.90 -9.87
N ALA A 205 -8.38 -7.94 -9.55
CA ALA A 205 -8.90 -9.14 -8.89
C ALA A 205 -8.90 -8.94 -7.36
N LEU A 206 -10.01 -8.48 -6.82
CA LEU A 206 -10.25 -8.39 -5.38
C LEU A 206 -10.73 -9.74 -4.87
N HIS A 207 -10.01 -10.36 -3.94
CA HIS A 207 -10.29 -11.72 -3.52
C HIS A 207 -10.15 -11.94 -2.01
N LEU A 208 -10.88 -12.92 -1.52
CA LEU A 208 -10.82 -13.44 -0.15
C LEU A 208 -10.45 -14.93 -0.25
N TYR A 209 -9.36 -15.33 0.37
CA TYR A 209 -8.97 -16.75 0.40
C TYR A 209 -10.01 -17.59 1.13
N SER A 210 -10.21 -18.83 0.69
CA SER A 210 -11.23 -19.74 1.24
C SER A 210 -11.00 -20.03 2.72
N ASN A 211 -9.76 -20.03 3.19
CA ASN A 211 -9.38 -20.20 4.59
C ASN A 211 -9.47 -18.92 5.44
N HIS A 212 -9.95 -17.78 4.86
CA HIS A 212 -10.20 -16.52 5.58
C HIS A 212 -11.68 -16.18 5.76
N LEU A 213 -12.61 -17.03 5.31
CA LEU A 213 -14.04 -16.74 5.33
C LEU A 213 -14.58 -16.50 6.75
N ASP A 214 -14.18 -17.31 7.73
CA ASP A 214 -14.65 -17.17 9.10
C ASP A 214 -14.04 -15.94 9.78
N GLN A 215 -12.78 -15.62 9.48
CA GLN A 215 -12.13 -14.41 9.96
C GLN A 215 -12.80 -13.15 9.39
N ALA A 216 -13.21 -13.17 8.13
CA ALA A 216 -13.93 -12.06 7.51
C ALA A 216 -15.32 -11.86 8.15
N LYS A 217 -16.06 -12.94 8.40
CA LYS A 217 -17.35 -12.88 9.13
C LYS A 217 -17.17 -12.35 10.55
N LEU A 218 -16.15 -12.83 11.28
CA LEU A 218 -15.81 -12.32 12.61
C LEU A 218 -15.51 -10.82 12.56
N GLN A 219 -14.76 -10.35 11.58
CA GLN A 219 -14.43 -8.93 11.43
C GLN A 219 -15.67 -8.08 11.12
N LEU A 220 -16.58 -8.58 10.28
CA LEU A 220 -17.84 -7.92 9.95
C LEU A 220 -18.81 -7.81 11.14
N ALA A 221 -18.69 -8.71 12.13
CA ALA A 221 -19.49 -8.65 13.36
C ALA A 221 -18.99 -7.60 14.37
N ARG A 222 -17.84 -6.96 14.13
CA ARG A 222 -17.28 -5.95 15.01
C ARG A 222 -17.69 -4.54 14.58
N GLU A 223 -18.15 -3.74 15.55
CA GLU A 223 -18.46 -2.33 15.32
C GLU A 223 -17.17 -1.53 15.07
N PRO A 224 -17.09 -0.72 13.98
CA PRO A 224 -15.97 0.18 13.76
C PRO A 224 -15.87 1.21 14.88
N ARG A 225 -14.63 1.46 15.36
CA ARG A 225 -14.33 2.51 16.32
C ARG A 225 -13.88 3.80 15.58
N PRO A 226 -13.84 4.96 16.24
CA PRO A 226 -13.34 6.18 15.65
C PRO A 226 -11.96 5.99 15.00
N LEU A 227 -11.74 6.64 13.86
CA LEU A 227 -10.45 6.58 13.17
C LEU A 227 -9.41 7.39 13.95
N PRO A 228 -8.17 6.91 14.01
CA PRO A 228 -7.05 7.63 14.58
C PRO A 228 -6.60 8.79 13.68
N ARG A 229 -5.62 9.54 14.15
CA ARG A 229 -4.92 10.56 13.38
C ARG A 229 -3.45 10.19 13.25
N MET A 230 -2.92 10.28 12.04
CA MET A 230 -1.47 10.20 11.78
C MET A 230 -0.89 11.61 11.78
N THR A 231 0.19 11.81 12.52
CA THR A 231 1.00 13.04 12.46
C THR A 231 2.40 12.69 12.00
N LEU A 232 2.95 13.54 11.14
CA LEU A 232 4.32 13.44 10.66
C LEU A 232 5.16 14.53 11.33
N ASN A 233 6.46 14.29 11.53
CA ASN A 233 7.40 15.30 11.95
C ASN A 233 7.43 16.45 10.92
N PRO A 234 7.01 17.67 11.28
CA PRO A 234 6.88 18.78 10.33
C PRO A 234 8.23 19.30 9.81
N ASP A 235 9.34 18.96 10.47
CA ASP A 235 10.67 19.41 10.07
C ASP A 235 11.25 18.61 8.90
N VAL A 236 10.61 17.49 8.52
CA VAL A 236 11.05 16.68 7.39
C VAL A 236 10.52 17.27 6.08
N GLY A 237 11.44 17.81 5.28
CA GLY A 237 11.15 18.47 3.98
C GLY A 237 11.56 17.67 2.76
N ASP A 238 12.17 16.49 2.92
CA ASP A 238 12.59 15.60 1.86
C ASP A 238 11.99 14.20 2.02
N ILE A 239 11.51 13.63 0.93
CA ILE A 239 10.75 12.36 0.94
C ILE A 239 11.60 11.18 1.43
N TYR A 240 12.90 11.20 1.22
CA TYR A 240 13.85 10.15 1.61
C TYR A 240 14.40 10.30 3.02
N SER A 241 14.16 11.46 3.65
CA SER A 241 14.66 11.79 4.98
C SER A 241 13.79 11.27 6.11
N PHE A 242 12.57 10.81 5.81
CA PHE A 242 11.68 10.24 6.82
C PHE A 242 12.27 8.99 7.46
N ARG A 243 12.09 8.88 8.78
CA ARG A 243 12.46 7.74 9.62
C ARG A 243 11.23 7.24 10.38
N TYR A 244 11.32 6.04 10.93
CA TYR A 244 10.20 5.44 11.67
C TYR A 244 9.64 6.36 12.78
N ASP A 245 10.51 7.06 13.51
CA ASP A 245 10.13 7.92 14.63
C ASP A 245 9.49 9.26 14.20
N ASP A 246 9.47 9.56 12.90
CA ASP A 246 8.78 10.73 12.34
C ASP A 246 7.26 10.53 12.20
N PHE A 247 6.75 9.33 12.50
CA PHE A 247 5.34 8.98 12.38
C PHE A 247 4.73 8.69 13.73
N GLU A 248 3.65 9.39 14.08
CA GLU A 248 2.92 9.17 15.33
C GLU A 248 1.44 8.93 15.04
N LEU A 249 0.94 7.71 15.37
CA LEU A 249 -0.48 7.37 15.26
C LEU A 249 -1.18 7.65 16.59
N LYS A 250 -1.98 8.72 16.66
CA LYS A 250 -2.71 9.16 17.84
C LYS A 250 -4.12 8.59 17.91
N HIS A 251 -4.56 8.19 19.09
CA HIS A 251 -5.92 7.70 19.36
C HIS A 251 -6.28 6.40 18.59
N TYR A 252 -5.31 5.54 18.35
CA TYR A 252 -5.57 4.24 17.73
C TYR A 252 -6.04 3.23 18.77
N ASP A 253 -7.36 2.99 18.80
CA ASP A 253 -8.04 2.03 19.69
C ASP A 253 -8.75 0.95 18.85
N PRO A 254 -8.04 -0.03 18.27
CA PRO A 254 -8.65 -1.08 17.47
C PRO A 254 -9.15 -2.23 18.32
N HIS A 255 -10.07 -3.03 17.76
CA HIS A 255 -10.32 -4.39 18.26
C HIS A 255 -9.04 -5.24 18.12
N PRO A 256 -8.92 -6.32 18.92
CA PRO A 256 -7.78 -7.25 18.83
C PRO A 256 -7.54 -7.76 17.40
N SER A 257 -6.29 -8.10 17.08
CA SER A 257 -5.94 -8.72 15.80
C SER A 257 -6.74 -9.99 15.54
N ILE A 258 -6.97 -10.32 14.28
CA ILE A 258 -7.56 -11.59 13.84
C ILE A 258 -6.47 -12.31 13.06
N LYS A 259 -5.99 -13.45 13.60
CA LYS A 259 -4.99 -14.27 12.92
C LYS A 259 -5.61 -15.00 11.74
N ALA A 260 -4.87 -15.09 10.65
CA ALA A 260 -5.22 -15.87 9.46
C ALA A 260 -3.95 -16.49 8.86
N PRO A 261 -4.02 -17.67 8.25
CA PRO A 261 -2.88 -18.28 7.57
C PRO A 261 -2.51 -17.47 6.33
N ILE A 262 -1.22 -17.35 6.04
CA ILE A 262 -0.73 -16.77 4.79
C ILE A 262 -0.86 -17.83 3.69
N ALA A 263 -1.35 -17.44 2.52
CA ALA A 263 -1.38 -18.28 1.32
C ALA A 263 -0.15 -17.98 0.46
N VAL A 264 0.78 -18.92 0.38
CA VAL A 264 2.08 -18.82 -0.33
C VAL A 264 2.12 -19.70 -1.54
#